data_dd26c05a12aabe2ff4e67ba2bf6fc096
#
_entry.id   dd26c05a12aabe2ff4e67ba2bf6fc096
#
_cell.length_a   1.000
_cell.length_b   1.000
_cell.length_c   1.000
_cell.angle_alpha   90.00
_cell.angle_beta   90.00
_cell.angle_gamma   90.00
#
_symmetry.space_group_name_H-M   'P 1'
#
loop_
_entity.id
_entity.type
_entity.pdbx_description
1 polymer ?
#
loop_
_entity_poly.entity_id
_entity_poly.type
_entity_poly.pdbx_seq_one_letter_code
_entity_poly.pdbx_strand_id
1 'polypeptide(L)'
;MKFEITKFQSLNYMGHEAFNTLSANLSFAGGDIKKIMVTSCSPHDGKSFVSMNLMRSFSQIGLKVLLIDADIRASMLQKRYGIKIQDEGYKGLTEFLAGRAKIEEIIAQTDIPNADMILAGKTVNISFPLINSGHLDELFGAVVDQYDIIVVDTPPIGAIIDAALIAAHCDGVLLVLRSNYTTQAELKDAISQIERSGKPVLGTVLNQFDTWKFGKKSESHKYYYNNSYYRDNSSKSEKGKEKKKKNKD
;
A
#
# COMPACT_ATOMS: atom_id res chain seq x y z
N MET A 1 -2.98 19.56 9.93
CA MET A 1 -1.57 19.17 9.78
C MET A 1 -1.30 18.72 8.35
N LYS A 2 -0.07 18.92 7.81
CA LYS A 2 0.27 18.53 6.43
C LYS A 2 1.61 17.80 6.37
N PHE A 3 1.67 16.75 5.53
CA PHE A 3 2.88 16.02 5.18
C PHE A 3 3.25 16.31 3.72
N GLU A 4 4.54 16.46 3.45
CA GLU A 4 5.11 16.54 2.10
C GLU A 4 5.89 15.26 1.81
N ILE A 5 5.52 14.54 0.75
CA ILE A 5 6.15 13.28 0.35
C ILE A 5 7.19 13.57 -0.74
N THR A 6 8.46 13.68 -0.37
CA THR A 6 9.51 14.17 -1.28
C THR A 6 10.18 13.09 -2.13
N LYS A 7 10.01 11.81 -1.78
CA LYS A 7 10.69 10.67 -2.44
C LYS A 7 9.71 9.61 -2.92
N PHE A 8 8.63 10.02 -3.57
CA PHE A 8 7.73 9.05 -4.18
C PHE A 8 8.39 8.47 -5.45
N GLN A 9 8.64 7.16 -5.48
CA GLN A 9 9.21 6.50 -6.66
C GLN A 9 8.22 6.56 -7.82
N SER A 10 8.66 7.05 -8.99
CA SER A 10 7.87 6.95 -10.21
C SER A 10 7.82 5.49 -10.65
N LEU A 11 6.62 4.98 -10.87
CA LEU A 11 6.42 3.68 -11.49
C LEU A 11 6.56 3.83 -13.02
N ASN A 12 7.03 2.78 -13.67
CA ASN A 12 6.86 2.67 -15.12
C ASN A 12 5.39 2.37 -15.46
N TYR A 13 5.03 2.43 -16.74
CA TYR A 13 3.66 2.18 -17.19
C TYR A 13 3.08 0.86 -16.65
N MET A 14 3.85 -0.24 -16.73
CA MET A 14 3.40 -1.55 -16.24
C MET A 14 3.14 -1.56 -14.73
N GLY A 15 3.96 -0.85 -13.96
CA GLY A 15 3.75 -0.72 -12.52
C GLY A 15 2.48 0.07 -12.20
N HIS A 16 2.19 1.14 -12.93
CA HIS A 16 0.93 1.88 -12.80
C HIS A 16 -0.28 0.99 -13.10
N GLU A 17 -0.26 0.26 -14.23
CA GLU A 17 -1.35 -0.65 -14.60
C GLU A 17 -1.55 -1.79 -13.60
N ALA A 18 -0.46 -2.31 -13.01
CA ALA A 18 -0.55 -3.33 -11.99
C ALA A 18 -1.27 -2.82 -10.73
N PHE A 19 -0.98 -1.58 -10.29
CA PHE A 19 -1.67 -0.99 -9.14
C PHE A 19 -3.10 -0.57 -9.47
N ASN A 20 -3.38 -0.09 -10.67
CA ASN A 20 -4.75 0.18 -11.14
C ASN A 20 -5.60 -1.10 -11.13
N THR A 21 -5.05 -2.20 -11.64
CA THR A 21 -5.70 -3.52 -11.61
C THR A 21 -5.91 -4.00 -10.18
N LEU A 22 -4.90 -3.85 -9.31
CA LEU A 22 -4.99 -4.27 -7.91
C LEU A 22 -6.06 -3.48 -7.16
N SER A 23 -6.11 -2.15 -7.31
CA SER A 23 -7.11 -1.31 -6.66
C SER A 23 -8.53 -1.62 -7.17
N ALA A 24 -8.68 -1.84 -8.48
CA ALA A 24 -9.97 -2.26 -9.05
C ALA A 24 -10.43 -3.62 -8.48
N ASN A 25 -9.55 -4.61 -8.44
CA ASN A 25 -9.87 -5.92 -7.88
C ASN A 25 -10.26 -5.85 -6.39
N LEU A 26 -9.57 -5.02 -5.61
CA LEU A 26 -9.92 -4.81 -4.20
C LEU A 26 -11.26 -4.08 -4.04
N SER A 27 -11.60 -3.13 -4.92
CA SER A 27 -12.91 -2.47 -4.93
C SER A 27 -14.05 -3.44 -5.27
N PHE A 28 -13.78 -4.51 -6.01
CA PHE A 28 -14.76 -5.56 -6.34
C PHE A 28 -14.80 -6.70 -5.32
N ALA A 29 -13.90 -6.75 -4.37
CA ALA A 29 -13.81 -7.85 -3.39
C ALA A 29 -14.99 -7.90 -2.40
N GLY A 30 -15.83 -6.87 -2.37
CA GLY A 30 -17.06 -6.78 -1.57
C GLY A 30 -17.32 -5.36 -1.07
N GLY A 31 -18.57 -4.91 -1.10
CA GLY A 31 -18.95 -3.53 -0.72
C GLY A 31 -18.68 -3.16 0.74
N ASP A 32 -18.40 -4.14 1.59
CA ASP A 32 -18.17 -3.94 3.02
C ASP A 32 -16.68 -3.88 3.39
N ILE A 33 -15.76 -4.04 2.40
CA ILE A 33 -14.32 -4.03 2.66
C ILE A 33 -13.79 -2.60 2.56
N LYS A 34 -13.61 -1.96 3.70
CA LYS A 34 -13.02 -0.62 3.82
C LYS A 34 -11.60 -0.65 4.40
N LYS A 35 -11.34 -1.51 5.39
CA LYS A 35 -10.08 -1.59 6.13
C LYS A 35 -9.22 -2.73 5.60
N ILE A 36 -8.27 -2.41 4.73
CA ILE A 36 -7.38 -3.36 4.06
C ILE A 36 -6.03 -3.36 4.77
N MET A 37 -5.72 -4.43 5.46
CA MET A 37 -4.39 -4.64 6.02
C MET A 37 -3.42 -5.10 4.95
N VAL A 38 -2.24 -4.49 4.88
CA VAL A 38 -1.13 -4.92 4.03
C VAL A 38 -0.01 -5.45 4.90
N THR A 39 0.32 -6.72 4.72
CA THR A 39 1.40 -7.40 5.44
C THR A 39 2.25 -8.25 4.50
N SER A 40 3.28 -8.93 5.01
CA SER A 40 4.16 -9.83 4.24
C SER A 40 4.60 -11.01 5.08
N CYS A 41 5.16 -12.04 4.45
CA CYS A 41 5.75 -13.18 5.16
C CYS A 41 7.01 -12.75 5.93
N SER A 42 7.88 -11.96 5.28
CA SER A 42 9.19 -11.59 5.79
C SER A 42 9.47 -10.08 5.68
N PRO A 43 10.44 -9.55 6.44
CA PRO A 43 10.93 -8.19 6.25
C PRO A 43 11.45 -7.98 4.80
N HIS A 44 11.31 -6.74 4.29
CA HIS A 44 11.78 -6.34 2.96
C HIS A 44 11.05 -6.95 1.76
N ASP A 45 9.91 -7.63 1.93
CA ASP A 45 9.07 -8.11 0.83
C ASP A 45 8.38 -6.96 0.07
N GLY A 46 8.36 -5.75 0.66
CA GLY A 46 7.86 -4.54 0.00
C GLY A 46 6.45 -4.13 0.38
N LYS A 47 5.93 -4.59 1.53
CA LYS A 47 4.61 -4.21 2.04
C LYS A 47 4.36 -2.70 2.02
N SER A 48 5.25 -1.88 2.61
CA SER A 48 5.10 -0.42 2.63
C SER A 48 5.17 0.22 1.22
N PHE A 49 5.87 -0.41 0.27
CA PHE A 49 5.83 0.01 -1.13
C PHE A 49 4.44 -0.24 -1.73
N VAL A 50 3.86 -1.39 -1.45
CA VAL A 50 2.50 -1.74 -1.90
C VAL A 50 1.48 -0.82 -1.24
N SER A 51 1.55 -0.60 0.08
CA SER A 51 0.64 0.27 0.84
C SER A 51 0.60 1.70 0.29
N MET A 52 1.77 2.31 0.05
CA MET A 52 1.88 3.67 -0.49
C MET A 52 1.34 3.80 -1.91
N ASN A 53 1.64 2.82 -2.78
CA ASN A 53 1.14 2.85 -4.14
C ASN A 53 -0.36 2.52 -4.23
N LEU A 54 -0.89 1.68 -3.34
CA LEU A 54 -2.32 1.46 -3.19
C LEU A 54 -3.05 2.73 -2.76
N MET A 55 -2.57 3.41 -1.72
CA MET A 55 -3.11 4.71 -1.31
C MET A 55 -3.19 5.67 -2.49
N ARG A 56 -2.09 5.80 -3.25
CA ARG A 56 -2.04 6.65 -4.45
C ARG A 56 -3.03 6.20 -5.54
N SER A 57 -3.12 4.90 -5.81
CA SER A 57 -4.00 4.37 -6.85
C SER A 57 -5.47 4.58 -6.52
N PHE A 58 -5.89 4.33 -5.28
CA PHE A 58 -7.25 4.64 -4.83
C PHE A 58 -7.56 6.14 -4.87
N SER A 59 -6.61 6.98 -4.45
CA SER A 59 -6.74 8.44 -4.55
C SER A 59 -6.94 8.92 -5.99
N GLN A 60 -6.23 8.34 -6.97
CA GLN A 60 -6.31 8.69 -8.38
C GLN A 60 -7.67 8.38 -9.00
N ILE A 61 -8.40 7.40 -8.51
CA ILE A 61 -9.78 7.11 -8.92
C ILE A 61 -10.84 7.88 -8.13
N GLY A 62 -10.41 8.87 -7.32
CA GLY A 62 -11.28 9.80 -6.61
C GLY A 62 -11.74 9.35 -5.23
N LEU A 63 -11.29 8.20 -4.72
CA LEU A 63 -11.62 7.74 -3.38
C LEU A 63 -10.83 8.53 -2.31
N LYS A 64 -11.47 8.76 -1.18
CA LYS A 64 -10.83 9.33 0.00
C LYS A 64 -10.16 8.22 0.80
N VAL A 65 -8.83 8.29 0.93
CA VAL A 65 -8.00 7.20 1.49
C VAL A 65 -7.28 7.66 2.74
N LEU A 66 -7.26 6.80 3.76
CA LEU A 66 -6.38 6.93 4.92
C LEU A 66 -5.32 5.83 4.87
N LEU A 67 -4.03 6.18 4.92
CA LEU A 67 -2.95 5.22 5.16
C LEU A 67 -2.50 5.30 6.62
N ILE A 68 -2.54 4.16 7.31
CA ILE A 68 -2.07 4.03 8.70
C ILE A 68 -0.78 3.21 8.69
N ASP A 69 0.31 3.82 9.15
CA ASP A 69 1.57 3.12 9.42
C ASP A 69 1.49 2.48 10.81
N ALA A 70 1.18 1.20 10.84
CA ALA A 70 1.02 0.43 12.07
C ALA A 70 2.25 -0.42 12.42
N ASP A 71 3.38 -0.26 11.72
CA ASP A 71 4.67 -0.84 12.12
C ASP A 71 5.34 0.05 13.20
N ILE A 72 4.74 0.11 14.39
CA ILE A 72 5.22 0.97 15.49
C ILE A 72 6.57 0.53 16.09
N ARG A 73 7.09 -0.64 15.66
CA ARG A 73 8.41 -1.14 16.10
C ARG A 73 9.55 -0.73 15.19
N ALA A 74 9.32 -0.73 13.87
CA ALA A 74 10.39 -0.59 12.90
C ALA A 74 9.93 0.12 11.63
N SER A 75 9.03 1.10 11.75
CA SER A 75 8.59 1.88 10.60
C SER A 75 9.77 2.52 9.87
N MET A 76 9.76 2.33 8.56
CA MET A 76 10.71 2.97 7.65
C MET A 76 10.00 3.90 6.65
N LEU A 77 8.69 4.07 6.79
CA LEU A 77 7.84 4.75 5.80
C LEU A 77 8.24 6.21 5.67
N GLN A 78 8.35 6.93 6.79
CA GLN A 78 8.78 8.33 6.81
C GLN A 78 10.15 8.53 6.15
N LYS A 79 11.15 7.72 6.51
CA LYS A 79 12.51 7.82 5.97
C LYS A 79 12.58 7.45 4.49
N ARG A 80 11.91 6.37 4.10
CA ARG A 80 11.92 5.84 2.72
C ARG A 80 11.30 6.84 1.74
N TYR A 81 10.18 7.45 2.11
CA TYR A 81 9.45 8.38 1.26
C TYR A 81 9.82 9.85 1.50
N GLY A 82 10.76 10.11 2.43
CA GLY A 82 11.21 11.47 2.75
C GLY A 82 10.06 12.35 3.20
N ILE A 83 9.15 11.80 4.05
CA ILE A 83 7.99 12.52 4.53
C ILE A 83 8.44 13.60 5.49
N LYS A 84 8.23 14.85 5.08
CA LYS A 84 8.49 16.02 5.93
C LYS A 84 7.26 16.34 6.73
N ILE A 85 7.44 16.47 8.03
CA ILE A 85 6.43 16.86 8.99
C ILE A 85 6.63 18.35 9.26
N GLN A 86 5.62 19.17 8.98
CA GLN A 86 5.70 20.63 9.17
C GLN A 86 5.53 21.05 10.63
N ASP A 87 5.00 20.16 11.47
CA ASP A 87 4.73 20.41 12.88
C ASP A 87 5.72 19.62 13.75
N GLU A 88 6.60 20.32 14.47
CA GLU A 88 7.58 19.72 15.37
C GLU A 88 6.93 18.93 16.53
N GLY A 89 5.67 19.24 16.86
CA GLY A 89 4.88 18.57 17.90
C GLY A 89 4.09 17.35 17.41
N TYR A 90 4.30 16.89 16.16
CA TYR A 90 3.56 15.76 15.60
C TYR A 90 3.58 14.53 16.51
N LYS A 91 2.39 14.00 16.74
CA LYS A 91 2.16 12.74 17.43
C LYS A 91 1.64 11.71 16.42
N GLY A 92 2.11 10.47 16.52
CA GLY A 92 1.70 9.39 15.63
C GLY A 92 0.82 8.35 16.32
N LEU A 93 0.66 7.21 15.64
CA LEU A 93 -0.15 6.10 16.12
C LEU A 93 0.28 5.63 17.52
N THR A 94 1.58 5.56 17.79
CA THR A 94 2.12 5.12 19.09
C THR A 94 1.65 6.03 20.23
N GLU A 95 1.68 7.35 20.04
CA GLU A 95 1.22 8.31 21.06
C GLU A 95 -0.29 8.18 21.29
N PHE A 96 -1.07 7.96 20.23
CA PHE A 96 -2.50 7.74 20.34
C PHE A 96 -2.82 6.44 21.10
N LEU A 97 -2.20 5.33 20.71
CA LEU A 97 -2.38 4.04 21.40
C LEU A 97 -1.96 4.08 22.88
N ALA A 98 -1.06 4.98 23.23
CA ALA A 98 -0.64 5.22 24.61
C ALA A 98 -1.56 6.21 25.36
N GLY A 99 -2.65 6.70 24.77
CA GLY A 99 -3.55 7.68 25.36
C GLY A 99 -2.94 9.09 25.50
N ARG A 100 -1.88 9.40 24.73
CA ARG A 100 -1.13 10.67 24.80
C ARG A 100 -1.41 11.61 23.62
N ALA A 101 -2.31 11.24 22.73
CA ALA A 101 -2.75 12.03 21.58
C ALA A 101 -4.23 11.83 21.33
N LYS A 102 -4.87 12.82 20.74
CA LYS A 102 -6.23 12.73 20.17
C LYS A 102 -6.15 12.31 18.70
N ILE A 103 -7.25 11.81 18.13
CA ILE A 103 -7.33 11.37 16.73
C ILE A 103 -6.98 12.51 15.77
N GLU A 104 -7.47 13.72 16.04
CA GLU A 104 -7.23 14.91 15.20
C GLU A 104 -5.76 15.35 15.20
N GLU A 105 -4.99 14.98 16.23
CA GLU A 105 -3.56 15.30 16.35
C GLU A 105 -2.66 14.33 15.57
N ILE A 106 -3.18 13.16 15.16
CA ILE A 106 -2.39 12.12 14.50
C ILE A 106 -2.68 12.00 12.99
N ILE A 107 -3.83 12.51 12.52
CA ILE A 107 -4.18 12.49 11.10
C ILE A 107 -3.59 13.71 10.40
N ALA A 108 -2.84 13.48 9.33
CA ALA A 108 -2.27 14.55 8.54
C ALA A 108 -2.67 14.41 7.06
N GLN A 109 -3.04 15.52 6.44
CA GLN A 109 -3.23 15.62 5.00
C GLN A 109 -1.89 15.45 4.29
N THR A 110 -1.88 14.78 3.15
CA THR A 110 -0.68 14.67 2.31
C THR A 110 -0.76 15.62 1.11
N ASP A 111 0.32 15.71 0.36
CA ASP A 111 0.36 16.37 -0.95
C ASP A 111 -0.28 15.53 -2.07
N ILE A 112 -0.70 14.29 -1.78
CA ILE A 112 -1.51 13.47 -2.68
C ILE A 112 -2.98 13.83 -2.46
N PRO A 113 -3.73 14.24 -3.49
CA PRO A 113 -5.15 14.57 -3.37
C PRO A 113 -5.96 13.43 -2.74
N ASN A 114 -6.94 13.73 -1.90
CA ASN A 114 -7.83 12.75 -1.25
C ASN A 114 -7.10 11.67 -0.41
N ALA A 115 -5.84 11.90 -0.02
CA ALA A 115 -5.08 10.94 0.76
C ALA A 115 -4.54 11.58 2.03
N ASP A 116 -4.94 11.03 3.17
CA ASP A 116 -4.45 11.39 4.49
C ASP A 116 -3.59 10.25 5.05
N MET A 117 -2.73 10.56 6.02
CA MET A 117 -1.84 9.58 6.64
C MET A 117 -1.77 9.72 8.16
N ILE A 118 -1.60 8.56 8.82
CA ILE A 118 -1.15 8.45 10.21
C ILE A 118 0.20 7.72 10.17
N LEU A 119 1.27 8.38 10.63
CA LEU A 119 2.57 7.73 10.79
C LEU A 119 2.67 7.00 12.12
N ALA A 120 3.59 6.04 12.22
CA ALA A 120 3.77 5.21 13.41
C ALA A 120 4.06 6.02 14.69
N GLY A 121 4.70 7.18 14.58
CA GLY A 121 5.13 7.97 15.74
C GLY A 121 6.43 7.45 16.35
N LYS A 122 6.59 7.55 17.67
CA LYS A 122 7.80 7.08 18.37
C LYS A 122 7.88 5.56 18.38
N THR A 123 9.04 5.05 17.96
CA THR A 123 9.32 3.61 17.99
C THR A 123 9.25 3.04 19.41
N VAL A 124 8.67 1.86 19.53
CA VAL A 124 8.55 1.14 20.80
C VAL A 124 9.11 -0.28 20.68
N ASN A 125 9.75 -0.75 21.76
CA ASN A 125 10.24 -2.13 21.82
C ASN A 125 9.12 -3.13 22.19
N ILE A 126 8.13 -2.69 22.96
CA ILE A 126 7.02 -3.50 23.45
C ILE A 126 5.72 -2.88 22.94
N SER A 127 5.14 -3.47 21.91
CA SER A 127 3.94 -2.99 21.21
C SER A 127 2.65 -3.64 21.70
N PHE A 128 2.73 -4.88 22.21
CA PHE A 128 1.57 -5.69 22.58
C PHE A 128 0.56 -4.95 23.48
N PRO A 129 0.96 -4.29 24.60
CA PRO A 129 0.01 -3.57 25.45
C PRO A 129 -0.66 -2.40 24.74
N LEU A 130 0.05 -1.76 23.80
CA LEU A 130 -0.48 -0.62 23.04
C LEU A 130 -1.52 -1.08 22.03
N ILE A 131 -1.20 -2.12 21.25
CA ILE A 131 -2.10 -2.66 20.22
C ILE A 131 -3.36 -3.23 20.88
N ASN A 132 -3.24 -3.83 22.06
CA ASN A 132 -4.35 -4.45 22.80
C ASN A 132 -5.05 -3.49 23.77
N SER A 133 -4.80 -2.18 23.69
CA SER A 133 -5.36 -1.17 24.61
C SER A 133 -6.83 -0.81 24.38
N GLY A 134 -7.43 -1.28 23.25
CA GLY A 134 -8.77 -0.86 22.81
C GLY A 134 -8.79 0.44 21.97
N HIS A 135 -7.70 1.21 21.96
CA HIS A 135 -7.64 2.44 21.17
C HIS A 135 -7.65 2.19 19.65
N LEU A 136 -7.29 0.98 19.16
CA LEU A 136 -7.46 0.66 17.74
C LEU A 136 -8.94 0.63 17.33
N ASP A 137 -9.83 0.08 18.18
CA ASP A 137 -11.27 0.10 17.91
C ASP A 137 -11.82 1.51 17.93
N GLU A 138 -11.36 2.34 18.87
CA GLU A 138 -11.70 3.76 18.93
C GLU A 138 -11.27 4.49 17.65
N LEU A 139 -10.01 4.27 17.19
CA LEU A 139 -9.50 4.88 15.97
C LEU A 139 -10.34 4.46 14.75
N PHE A 140 -10.50 3.16 14.53
CA PHE A 140 -11.24 2.66 13.37
C PHE A 140 -12.72 3.08 13.40
N GLY A 141 -13.36 3.06 14.58
CA GLY A 141 -14.73 3.56 14.74
C GLY A 141 -14.87 5.02 14.37
N ALA A 142 -13.90 5.86 14.70
CA ALA A 142 -13.93 7.28 14.39
C ALA A 142 -13.66 7.61 12.91
N VAL A 143 -12.86 6.79 12.21
CA VAL A 143 -12.43 7.11 10.84
C VAL A 143 -13.18 6.36 9.74
N VAL A 144 -13.84 5.23 10.04
CA VAL A 144 -14.43 4.34 9.02
C VAL A 144 -15.49 5.01 8.15
N ASP A 145 -16.21 6.00 8.68
CA ASP A 145 -17.24 6.75 7.93
C ASP A 145 -16.69 8.00 7.25
N GLN A 146 -15.43 8.36 7.54
CA GLN A 146 -14.78 9.51 6.95
C GLN A 146 -13.97 9.21 5.70
N TYR A 147 -13.65 7.93 5.48
CA TYR A 147 -12.83 7.44 4.37
C TYR A 147 -13.53 6.32 3.61
N ASP A 148 -13.31 6.28 2.30
CA ASP A 148 -13.81 5.21 1.44
C ASP A 148 -12.97 3.94 1.64
N ILE A 149 -11.64 4.11 1.77
CA ILE A 149 -10.66 3.04 2.00
C ILE A 149 -9.66 3.44 3.08
N ILE A 150 -9.36 2.50 3.96
CA ILE A 150 -8.30 2.61 4.97
C ILE A 150 -7.26 1.51 4.68
N VAL A 151 -6.05 1.90 4.32
CA VAL A 151 -4.91 0.99 4.11
C VAL A 151 -4.08 0.97 5.38
N VAL A 152 -3.83 -0.22 5.94
CA VAL A 152 -3.07 -0.39 7.18
C VAL A 152 -1.76 -1.11 6.86
N ASP A 153 -0.64 -0.37 6.83
CA ASP A 153 0.71 -0.94 6.66
C ASP A 153 1.20 -1.52 7.98
N THR A 154 1.50 -2.82 8.01
CA THR A 154 1.81 -3.54 9.25
C THR A 154 3.19 -4.20 9.21
N PRO A 155 3.77 -4.63 10.35
CA PRO A 155 4.95 -5.48 10.32
C PRO A 155 4.67 -6.82 9.60
N PRO A 156 5.73 -7.59 9.24
CA PRO A 156 5.55 -8.91 8.64
C PRO A 156 4.83 -9.86 9.59
N ILE A 157 3.76 -10.50 9.11
CA ILE A 157 2.95 -11.41 9.94
C ILE A 157 3.72 -12.66 10.36
N GLY A 158 4.65 -13.13 9.53
CA GLY A 158 5.51 -14.28 9.86
C GLY A 158 6.56 -13.99 10.94
N ALA A 159 6.80 -12.72 11.27
CA ALA A 159 7.86 -12.34 12.20
C ALA A 159 7.34 -11.86 13.56
N ILE A 160 6.18 -11.22 13.61
CA ILE A 160 5.72 -10.47 14.78
C ILE A 160 4.21 -10.65 14.97
N ILE A 161 3.78 -10.96 16.21
CA ILE A 161 2.37 -11.16 16.57
C ILE A 161 1.50 -9.89 16.33
N ASP A 162 2.11 -8.72 16.36
CA ASP A 162 1.42 -7.43 16.19
C ASP A 162 0.53 -7.40 14.94
N ALA A 163 1.03 -7.94 13.83
CA ALA A 163 0.28 -8.00 12.58
C ALA A 163 -1.01 -8.84 12.72
N ALA A 164 -0.96 -9.97 13.42
CA ALA A 164 -2.14 -10.80 13.64
C ALA A 164 -3.17 -10.11 14.55
N LEU A 165 -2.72 -9.34 15.53
CA LEU A 165 -3.60 -8.55 16.39
C LEU A 165 -4.28 -7.42 15.61
N ILE A 166 -3.52 -6.69 14.78
CA ILE A 166 -4.06 -5.61 13.95
C ILE A 166 -5.03 -6.16 12.91
N ALA A 167 -4.75 -7.36 12.35
CA ALA A 167 -5.63 -8.01 11.39
C ALA A 167 -7.06 -8.17 11.91
N ALA A 168 -7.24 -8.48 13.20
CA ALA A 168 -8.56 -8.65 13.81
C ALA A 168 -9.45 -7.40 13.71
N HIS A 169 -8.87 -6.21 13.61
CA HIS A 169 -9.59 -4.93 13.47
C HIS A 169 -9.82 -4.52 12.01
N CYS A 170 -9.23 -5.23 11.03
CA CYS A 170 -9.38 -4.97 9.60
C CYS A 170 -10.49 -5.82 8.99
N ASP A 171 -10.90 -5.52 7.75
CA ASP A 171 -11.95 -6.28 7.06
C ASP A 171 -11.35 -7.42 6.22
N GLY A 172 -10.09 -7.28 5.81
CA GLY A 172 -9.34 -8.34 5.14
C GLY A 172 -7.87 -8.00 4.97
N VAL A 173 -7.09 -8.98 4.54
CA VAL A 173 -5.63 -8.92 4.48
C VAL A 173 -5.12 -9.12 3.06
N LEU A 174 -4.29 -8.20 2.60
CA LEU A 174 -3.51 -8.30 1.36
C LEU A 174 -2.09 -8.75 1.73
N LEU A 175 -1.69 -9.92 1.22
CA LEU A 175 -0.39 -10.52 1.55
C LEU A 175 0.64 -10.23 0.46
N VAL A 176 1.70 -9.51 0.80
CA VAL A 176 2.80 -9.20 -0.13
C VAL A 176 3.87 -10.28 -0.07
N LEU A 177 4.19 -10.82 -1.23
CA LEU A 177 5.19 -11.89 -1.43
C LEU A 177 6.35 -11.33 -2.24
N ARG A 178 7.57 -11.74 -1.90
CA ARG A 178 8.76 -11.41 -2.69
C ARG A 178 9.05 -12.52 -3.69
N SER A 179 9.08 -12.14 -4.97
CA SER A 179 9.39 -13.09 -6.06
C SER A 179 10.76 -13.74 -5.86
N ASN A 180 10.83 -15.05 -6.10
CA ASN A 180 12.04 -15.87 -5.95
C ASN A 180 12.66 -15.87 -4.55
N TYR A 181 11.91 -15.44 -3.52
CA TYR A 181 12.40 -15.38 -2.15
C TYR A 181 11.43 -16.05 -1.18
N THR A 182 10.15 -15.68 -1.21
CA THR A 182 9.14 -16.26 -0.33
C THR A 182 8.91 -17.73 -0.68
N THR A 183 9.08 -18.61 0.28
CA THR A 183 8.86 -20.05 0.13
C THR A 183 7.39 -20.44 0.31
N GLN A 184 7.02 -21.62 -0.18
CA GLN A 184 5.66 -22.14 0.03
C GLN A 184 5.34 -22.40 1.52
N ALA A 185 6.34 -22.74 2.32
CA ALA A 185 6.17 -22.94 3.75
C ALA A 185 5.84 -21.61 4.46
N GLU A 186 6.64 -20.57 4.22
CA GLU A 186 6.38 -19.23 4.76
C GLU A 186 5.01 -18.68 4.34
N LEU A 187 4.62 -18.92 3.08
CA LEU A 187 3.29 -18.54 2.59
C LEU A 187 2.17 -19.24 3.35
N LYS A 188 2.26 -20.56 3.54
CA LYS A 188 1.27 -21.35 4.27
C LYS A 188 1.18 -20.89 5.74
N ASP A 189 2.31 -20.65 6.37
CA ASP A 189 2.37 -20.19 7.77
C ASP A 189 1.73 -18.79 7.90
N ALA A 190 2.02 -17.87 6.98
CA ALA A 190 1.43 -16.54 6.97
C ALA A 190 -0.10 -16.60 6.77
N ILE A 191 -0.59 -17.40 5.82
CA ILE A 191 -2.03 -17.61 5.60
C ILE A 191 -2.69 -18.17 6.87
N SER A 192 -2.08 -19.20 7.49
CA SER A 192 -2.61 -19.79 8.72
C SER A 192 -2.69 -18.77 9.87
N GLN A 193 -1.73 -17.86 9.99
CA GLN A 193 -1.79 -16.78 10.98
C GLN A 193 -2.90 -15.77 10.69
N ILE A 194 -3.13 -15.43 9.41
CA ILE A 194 -4.23 -14.54 9.00
C ILE A 194 -5.57 -15.22 9.32
N GLU A 195 -5.75 -16.49 8.98
CA GLU A 195 -6.97 -17.25 9.25
C GLU A 195 -7.30 -17.31 10.74
N ARG A 196 -6.28 -17.43 11.61
CA ARG A 196 -6.46 -17.38 13.07
C ARG A 196 -6.97 -16.03 13.57
N SER A 197 -6.73 -14.95 12.86
CA SER A 197 -7.33 -13.63 13.18
C SER A 197 -8.81 -13.54 12.82
N GLY A 198 -9.37 -14.57 12.15
CA GLY A 198 -10.75 -14.61 11.69
C GLY A 198 -11.02 -13.74 10.46
N LYS A 199 -9.96 -13.28 9.77
CA LYS A 199 -10.10 -12.39 8.61
C LYS A 199 -9.71 -13.07 7.30
N PRO A 200 -10.39 -12.72 6.20
CA PRO A 200 -10.08 -13.30 4.89
C PRO A 200 -8.76 -12.76 4.33
N VAL A 201 -8.05 -13.62 3.59
CA VAL A 201 -7.00 -13.18 2.67
C VAL A 201 -7.69 -12.68 1.40
N LEU A 202 -7.63 -11.38 1.14
CA LEU A 202 -8.23 -10.73 -0.04
C LEU A 202 -7.47 -11.10 -1.33
N GLY A 203 -6.20 -11.42 -1.18
CA GLY A 203 -5.33 -11.79 -2.29
C GLY A 203 -3.86 -11.70 -1.93
N THR A 204 -3.02 -11.97 -2.94
CA THR A 204 -1.57 -11.86 -2.83
C THR A 204 -1.01 -10.92 -3.87
N VAL A 205 0.05 -10.17 -3.51
CA VAL A 205 0.81 -9.32 -4.42
C VAL A 205 2.22 -9.88 -4.56
N LEU A 206 2.56 -10.37 -5.75
CA LEU A 206 3.91 -10.80 -6.05
C LEU A 206 4.77 -9.58 -6.41
N ASN A 207 5.56 -9.11 -5.44
CA ASN A 207 6.43 -7.95 -5.57
C ASN A 207 7.85 -8.34 -6.03
N GLN A 208 8.61 -7.37 -6.55
CA GLN A 208 9.99 -7.55 -7.05
C GLN A 208 10.08 -8.64 -8.12
N PHE A 209 9.05 -8.76 -8.94
CA PHE A 209 9.01 -9.71 -10.04
C PHE A 209 9.90 -9.23 -11.19
N ASP A 210 10.92 -10.03 -11.52
CA ASP A 210 11.85 -9.72 -12.61
C ASP A 210 11.34 -10.34 -13.93
N THR A 211 10.69 -9.52 -14.75
CA THR A 211 10.14 -9.95 -16.03
C THR A 211 11.20 -10.44 -17.03
N TRP A 212 12.48 -10.07 -16.87
CA TRP A 212 13.58 -10.48 -17.76
C TRP A 212 14.04 -11.92 -17.52
N LYS A 213 13.92 -12.42 -16.29
CA LYS A 213 14.36 -13.79 -15.94
C LYS A 213 13.38 -14.89 -16.37
N PHE A 214 12.12 -14.55 -16.53
CA PHE A 214 11.11 -15.48 -17.05
C PHE A 214 11.05 -15.35 -18.58
N GLY A 215 12.05 -15.91 -19.24
CA GLY A 215 12.21 -15.83 -20.69
C GLY A 215 10.95 -16.21 -21.49
N LYS A 216 10.95 -15.86 -22.77
CA LYS A 216 9.95 -15.90 -23.85
C LYS A 216 8.91 -17.07 -23.91
N LYS A 217 8.76 -17.90 -22.88
CA LYS A 217 7.94 -19.14 -22.89
C LYS A 217 6.77 -19.18 -21.90
N SER A 218 6.53 -18.14 -21.08
CA SER A 218 5.39 -18.17 -20.16
C SER A 218 4.15 -17.52 -20.82
N GLU A 219 3.03 -18.25 -20.86
CA GLU A 219 1.75 -17.75 -21.39
C GLU A 219 1.23 -16.53 -20.62
N SER A 220 1.66 -16.31 -19.38
CA SER A 220 1.42 -15.09 -18.63
C SER A 220 2.00 -13.83 -19.31
N HIS A 221 3.07 -13.97 -20.12
CA HIS A 221 3.57 -12.89 -20.97
C HIS A 221 2.56 -12.45 -22.05
N LYS A 222 1.70 -13.34 -22.53
CA LYS A 222 0.67 -12.98 -23.52
C LYS A 222 -0.41 -12.07 -22.94
N TYR A 223 -0.76 -12.22 -21.67
CA TYR A 223 -1.75 -11.37 -21.02
C TYR A 223 -1.27 -9.91 -20.85
N TYR A 224 0.02 -9.71 -20.58
CA TYR A 224 0.61 -8.37 -20.43
C TYR A 224 1.08 -7.74 -21.74
N TYR A 225 1.40 -8.53 -22.77
CA TYR A 225 1.89 -8.03 -24.06
C TYR A 225 0.79 -7.79 -25.10
N ASN A 226 -0.42 -8.33 -24.92
CA ASN A 226 -1.52 -8.10 -25.86
C ASN A 226 -2.15 -6.71 -25.77
N ASN A 227 -1.71 -5.86 -24.85
CA ASN A 227 -2.06 -4.43 -24.80
C ASN A 227 -1.18 -3.56 -25.72
N SER A 228 -0.61 -4.12 -26.77
CA SER A 228 0.01 -3.36 -27.88
C SER A 228 -0.97 -2.44 -28.63
N TYR A 229 -2.26 -2.53 -28.33
CA TYR A 229 -3.30 -1.67 -28.92
C TYR A 229 -3.12 -0.17 -28.66
N TYR A 230 -2.41 0.22 -27.61
CA TYR A 230 -2.20 1.64 -27.29
C TYR A 230 -0.84 2.20 -27.74
N ARG A 231 0.07 1.38 -28.25
CA ARG A 231 1.42 1.83 -28.64
C ARG A 231 1.51 2.40 -30.06
N ASP A 232 0.52 2.19 -30.91
CA ASP A 232 0.63 2.53 -32.35
C ASP A 232 0.04 3.90 -32.76
N ASN A 233 -0.66 4.60 -31.86
CA ASN A 233 -1.28 5.88 -32.21
C ASN A 233 -0.45 7.13 -31.88
N SER A 234 0.60 7.03 -31.04
CA SER A 234 1.46 8.17 -30.72
C SER A 234 2.64 8.33 -31.69
N SER A 235 3.08 7.27 -32.38
CA SER A 235 4.22 7.33 -33.31
C SER A 235 3.84 7.68 -34.76
N LYS A 236 2.54 7.67 -35.11
CA LYS A 236 2.09 8.06 -36.47
C LYS A 236 1.83 9.56 -36.64
N SER A 237 1.68 10.32 -35.52
CA SER A 237 1.45 11.78 -35.62
C SER A 237 2.72 12.62 -35.86
N GLU A 238 3.91 12.11 -35.54
CA GLU A 238 5.16 12.87 -35.76
C GLU A 238 5.81 12.61 -37.11
N LYS A 239 5.65 11.41 -37.69
CA LYS A 239 6.22 11.13 -39.04
C LYS A 239 5.42 11.72 -40.20
N GLY A 240 4.20 12.21 -39.95
CA GLY A 240 3.36 12.88 -40.97
C GLY A 240 3.71 14.35 -41.20
N LYS A 241 4.41 15.00 -40.27
CA LYS A 241 4.77 16.44 -40.38
C LYS A 241 6.13 16.68 -41.02
N GLU A 242 7.06 15.75 -41.02
CA GLU A 242 8.37 15.90 -41.64
C GLU A 242 8.39 15.62 -43.14
N LYS A 243 7.45 14.81 -43.68
CA LYS A 243 7.37 14.56 -45.15
C LYS A 243 6.71 15.66 -45.95
N LYS A 244 6.01 16.63 -45.32
CA LYS A 244 5.41 17.78 -46.02
C LYS A 244 6.31 19.00 -46.12
N LYS A 245 7.51 19.01 -45.54
CA LYS A 245 8.48 20.12 -45.63
C LYS A 245 9.61 19.88 -46.62
N LYS A 246 9.73 18.70 -47.24
CA LYS A 246 10.80 18.41 -48.25
C LYS A 246 10.34 18.39 -49.69
N ASN A 247 9.11 18.80 -50.01
CA ASN A 247 8.61 18.90 -51.40
C ASN A 247 8.14 20.32 -51.75
N LYS A 248 8.77 21.34 -51.14
CA LYS A 248 8.61 22.75 -51.58
C LYS A 248 9.96 23.45 -51.42
N ASP A 249 10.89 23.11 -52.28
CA ASP A 249 12.00 23.92 -52.78
C ASP A 249 12.48 23.28 -54.09
#